data_3ec646e888e69ec3ed5cec161dc34c2f
#
_entry.id   3ec646e888e69ec3ed5cec161dc34c2f
#
_cell.length_a   1.000
_cell.length_b   1.000
_cell.length_c   1.000
_cell.angle_alpha   90.00
_cell.angle_beta   90.00
_cell.angle_gamma   90.00
#
_symmetry.space_group_name_H-M   'P 1'
#
loop_
_entity.id
_entity.type
_entity.pdbx_description
1 polymer ?
#
loop_
_entity_poly.entity_id
_entity_poly.type
_entity_poly.pdbx_seq_one_letter_code
_entity_poly.pdbx_strand_id
1 'polypeptide(L)'
;MKRRSRCLVAGLLLSGVWFLGTPTDSEACTRIFWNTNPGLMIVGRNEDYVTASHPTFVATPRGIKRWGTSDESKRPKSVSWTVKYGNVAAYANNRFPNDGMNEAGLTARTLFYVDGDPNETVAPDSKKKELDEDHWVSFVLDNFATVADAVDAIRNQVHVVSVVGKEGSGFSYATPKHLAMADATADSAIVEIQDGEVKIFHGPEYRILTNPPSYQK
;
A
#
# COMPACT_ATOMS: atom_id res chain seq x y z
N MET A 1 82.46 20.47 25.52
CA MET A 1 81.57 20.50 24.31
C MET A 1 80.44 19.57 24.59
N LYS A 2 79.23 20.08 24.93
CA LYS A 2 78.00 19.28 25.18
C LYS A 2 77.04 19.50 24.01
N ARG A 3 76.82 18.46 23.20
CA ARG A 3 75.74 18.44 22.13
C ARG A 3 74.41 18.19 22.82
N ARG A 4 73.49 19.12 22.65
CA ARG A 4 72.07 18.96 23.04
C ARG A 4 71.30 18.36 21.87
N SER A 5 70.83 17.16 22.04
CA SER A 5 69.84 16.52 21.12
C SER A 5 68.47 17.16 21.35
N ARG A 6 67.90 17.73 20.31
CA ARG A 6 66.52 18.19 20.30
C ARG A 6 65.65 17.03 19.77
N CYS A 7 64.82 16.46 20.64
CA CYS A 7 63.74 15.56 20.24
C CYS A 7 62.61 16.40 19.65
N LEU A 8 62.34 16.22 18.39
CA LEU A 8 61.10 16.70 17.75
C LEU A 8 59.98 15.67 18.03
N VAL A 9 59.00 16.06 18.82
CA VAL A 9 57.77 15.31 19.02
C VAL A 9 56.81 15.74 17.87
N ALA A 10 56.67 14.88 16.89
CA ALA A 10 55.65 15.06 15.84
C ALA A 10 54.31 14.61 16.39
N GLY A 11 53.46 15.56 16.76
CA GLY A 11 52.06 15.29 17.11
C GLY A 11 51.24 14.97 15.87
N LEU A 12 50.83 13.71 15.72
CA LEU A 12 49.81 13.31 14.73
C LEU A 12 48.44 13.81 15.25
N LEU A 13 47.94 14.88 14.64
CA LEU A 13 46.54 15.27 14.77
C LEU A 13 45.71 14.30 13.89
N LEU A 14 45.12 13.27 14.53
CA LEU A 14 44.03 12.49 13.91
C LEU A 14 42.77 13.37 13.89
N SER A 15 42.55 14.07 12.78
CA SER A 15 41.27 14.70 12.47
C SER A 15 40.27 13.59 12.11
N GLY A 16 39.56 13.11 13.12
CA GLY A 16 38.39 12.24 12.90
C GLY A 16 37.31 13.03 12.13
N VAL A 17 37.19 12.77 10.86
CA VAL A 17 36.04 13.23 10.07
C VAL A 17 34.84 12.44 10.57
N TRP A 18 34.07 13.03 11.47
CA TRP A 18 32.71 12.56 11.76
C TRP A 18 31.86 12.80 10.52
N PHE A 19 31.62 11.74 9.76
CA PHE A 19 30.51 11.71 8.82
C PHE A 19 29.23 11.79 9.66
N LEU A 20 28.79 12.99 9.94
CA LEU A 20 27.39 13.24 10.29
C LEU A 20 26.60 12.98 9.02
N GLY A 21 26.32 11.70 8.74
CA GLY A 21 25.29 11.34 7.79
C GLY A 21 24.03 12.04 8.27
N THR A 22 23.57 13.07 7.54
CA THR A 22 22.22 13.57 7.72
C THR A 22 21.30 12.37 7.59
N PRO A 23 20.42 12.10 8.58
CA PRO A 23 19.41 11.08 8.34
C PRO A 23 18.69 11.50 7.07
N THR A 24 18.79 10.68 6.03
CA THR A 24 17.89 10.80 4.89
C THR A 24 16.52 10.52 5.46
N ASP A 25 15.64 11.51 5.45
CA ASP A 25 14.25 11.32 5.81
C ASP A 25 13.73 10.17 4.94
N SER A 26 13.56 9.01 5.57
CA SER A 26 12.98 7.85 4.90
C SER A 26 11.48 8.07 4.88
N GLU A 27 10.98 8.61 3.78
CA GLU A 27 9.55 8.71 3.54
C GLU A 27 9.00 7.31 3.28
N ALA A 28 8.49 6.68 4.33
CA ALA A 28 7.94 5.33 4.25
C ALA A 28 6.62 5.25 5.01
N CYS A 29 5.53 4.99 4.29
CA CYS A 29 4.29 4.58 4.92
C CYS A 29 4.52 3.27 5.68
N THR A 30 3.86 3.12 6.81
CA THR A 30 3.90 1.89 7.59
C THR A 30 2.48 1.51 8.02
N ARG A 31 2.16 0.23 7.92
CA ARG A 31 0.94 -0.36 8.47
C ARG A 31 1.30 -1.37 9.54
N ILE A 32 0.60 -1.31 10.67
CA ILE A 32 0.69 -2.29 11.76
C ILE A 32 -0.70 -2.83 12.04
N PHE A 33 -0.82 -4.15 12.13
CA PHE A 33 -2.02 -4.82 12.61
C PHE A 33 -1.73 -5.53 13.95
N TRP A 34 -2.35 -5.05 15.01
CA TRP A 34 -2.26 -5.67 16.32
C TRP A 34 -3.47 -6.56 16.56
N ASN A 35 -3.24 -7.86 16.46
CA ASN A 35 -4.24 -8.92 16.56
C ASN A 35 -3.97 -9.93 17.70
N THR A 36 -3.10 -9.58 18.64
CA THR A 36 -2.70 -10.49 19.72
C THR A 36 -3.57 -10.40 20.96
N ASN A 37 -4.50 -9.43 21.02
CA ASN A 37 -5.42 -9.28 22.14
C ASN A 37 -6.80 -9.83 21.75
N PRO A 38 -7.31 -10.89 22.42
CA PRO A 38 -8.64 -11.42 22.14
C PRO A 38 -9.73 -10.35 22.26
N GLY A 39 -10.53 -10.20 21.21
CA GLY A 39 -11.65 -9.26 21.17
C GLY A 39 -11.30 -7.80 20.88
N LEU A 40 -10.01 -7.48 20.64
CA LEU A 40 -9.59 -6.13 20.23
C LEU A 40 -8.57 -6.20 19.10
N MET A 41 -9.02 -5.87 17.90
CA MET A 41 -8.17 -5.76 16.71
C MET A 41 -7.90 -4.28 16.43
N ILE A 42 -6.63 -3.90 16.33
CA ILE A 42 -6.24 -2.52 16.05
C ILE A 42 -5.39 -2.50 14.78
N VAL A 43 -5.77 -1.65 13.84
CA VAL A 43 -4.95 -1.35 12.68
C VAL A 43 -4.50 0.10 12.75
N GLY A 44 -3.20 0.31 12.74
CA GLY A 44 -2.57 1.64 12.68
C GLY A 44 -1.84 1.84 11.36
N ARG A 45 -1.80 3.10 10.91
CA ARG A 45 -1.03 3.51 9.73
C ARG A 45 -0.49 4.92 9.92
N ASN A 46 0.73 5.15 9.44
CA ASN A 46 1.19 6.48 9.04
C ASN A 46 1.18 6.61 7.51
N GLU A 47 1.05 7.81 7.03
CA GLU A 47 1.16 8.15 5.61
C GLU A 47 2.23 9.23 5.46
N ASP A 48 3.39 8.82 4.95
CA ASP A 48 4.50 9.72 4.67
C ASP A 48 4.50 10.04 3.17
N TYR A 49 4.38 11.32 2.86
CA TYR A 49 4.36 11.81 1.50
C TYR A 49 5.02 13.19 1.43
N VAL A 50 5.67 13.49 0.31
CA VAL A 50 6.41 14.75 0.08
C VAL A 50 5.58 16.04 0.30
N THR A 51 4.26 15.92 0.27
CA THR A 51 3.34 17.02 0.56
C THR A 51 2.19 16.56 1.44
N ALA A 52 1.62 17.45 2.24
CA ALA A 52 0.45 17.13 3.06
C ALA A 52 -0.72 16.65 2.18
N SER A 53 -1.23 15.44 2.44
CA SER A 53 -2.24 14.79 1.60
C SER A 53 -3.67 15.28 1.85
N HIS A 54 -3.94 16.05 2.89
CA HIS A 54 -5.27 16.56 3.26
C HIS A 54 -6.42 15.56 2.98
N PRO A 55 -6.46 14.41 3.63
CA PRO A 55 -7.42 13.35 3.30
C PRO A 55 -8.86 13.80 3.57
N THR A 56 -9.77 13.47 2.65
CA THR A 56 -11.20 13.60 2.86
C THR A 56 -11.78 12.27 3.29
N PHE A 57 -12.52 12.24 4.40
CA PHE A 57 -13.25 11.06 4.82
C PHE A 57 -14.62 11.01 4.16
N VAL A 58 -14.90 9.91 3.48
CA VAL A 58 -16.15 9.69 2.75
C VAL A 58 -16.87 8.49 3.34
N ALA A 59 -18.13 8.70 3.75
CA ALA A 59 -19.02 7.61 4.11
C ALA A 59 -19.77 7.12 2.87
N THR A 60 -19.67 5.84 2.59
CA THR A 60 -20.35 5.19 1.46
C THR A 60 -21.48 4.32 1.99
N PRO A 61 -22.76 4.59 1.71
CA PRO A 61 -23.87 3.74 2.11
C PRO A 61 -23.99 2.50 1.21
N ARG A 62 -24.71 1.48 1.68
CA ARG A 62 -25.11 0.31 0.87
C ARG A 62 -25.93 0.74 -0.35
N GLY A 63 -25.93 -0.09 -1.39
CA GLY A 63 -26.82 0.06 -2.56
C GLY A 63 -26.26 0.91 -3.69
N ILE A 64 -25.10 1.57 -3.51
CA ILE A 64 -24.46 2.34 -4.58
C ILE A 64 -23.83 1.38 -5.59
N LYS A 65 -24.06 1.63 -6.88
CA LYS A 65 -23.41 0.88 -7.98
C LYS A 65 -22.03 1.48 -8.28
N ARG A 66 -21.01 0.63 -8.36
CA ARG A 66 -19.64 1.00 -8.67
C ARG A 66 -19.02 0.12 -9.76
N TRP A 67 -17.89 0.57 -10.29
CA TRP A 67 -17.07 -0.13 -11.29
C TRP A 67 -15.63 -0.16 -10.83
N GLY A 68 -14.90 -1.19 -11.22
CA GLY A 68 -13.47 -1.35 -10.94
C GLY A 68 -12.56 -0.48 -11.82
N THR A 69 -13.09 0.56 -12.43
CA THR A 69 -12.34 1.55 -13.21
C THR A 69 -13.04 2.91 -13.17
N SER A 70 -12.26 3.98 -13.22
CA SER A 70 -12.76 5.34 -13.41
C SER A 70 -12.96 5.70 -14.89
N ASP A 71 -12.38 4.92 -15.81
CA ASP A 71 -12.50 5.14 -17.25
C ASP A 71 -13.79 4.50 -17.78
N GLU A 72 -14.74 5.33 -18.20
CA GLU A 72 -16.04 4.88 -18.70
C GLU A 72 -15.89 3.97 -19.93
N SER A 73 -14.89 4.19 -20.76
CA SER A 73 -14.65 3.36 -21.96
C SER A 73 -14.23 1.94 -21.60
N LYS A 74 -13.66 1.71 -20.43
CA LYS A 74 -13.21 0.41 -19.91
C LYS A 74 -14.30 -0.33 -19.13
N ARG A 75 -15.40 0.33 -18.74
CA ARG A 75 -16.50 -0.29 -17.95
C ARG A 75 -17.03 -1.63 -18.51
N PRO A 76 -17.13 -1.85 -19.83
CA PRO A 76 -17.60 -3.13 -20.35
C PRO A 76 -16.71 -4.34 -19.98
N LYS A 77 -15.40 -4.10 -19.79
CA LYS A 77 -14.44 -5.12 -19.39
C LYS A 77 -14.21 -5.16 -17.87
N SER A 78 -14.53 -4.09 -17.18
CA SER A 78 -14.31 -3.94 -15.74
C SER A 78 -15.36 -4.70 -14.92
N VAL A 79 -14.97 -5.13 -13.73
CA VAL A 79 -15.91 -5.63 -12.72
C VAL A 79 -16.83 -4.49 -12.26
N SER A 80 -18.09 -4.85 -11.99
CA SER A 80 -19.04 -3.92 -11.38
C SER A 80 -19.73 -4.59 -10.20
N TRP A 81 -20.06 -3.80 -9.18
CA TRP A 81 -20.74 -4.30 -8.00
C TRP A 81 -21.74 -3.28 -7.46
N THR A 82 -22.58 -3.75 -6.55
CA THR A 82 -23.41 -2.89 -5.71
C THR A 82 -22.87 -2.98 -4.29
N VAL A 83 -22.61 -1.85 -3.65
CA VAL A 83 -22.07 -1.77 -2.27
C VAL A 83 -22.93 -2.60 -1.34
N LYS A 84 -22.36 -3.66 -0.80
CA LYS A 84 -22.99 -4.59 0.13
C LYS A 84 -22.81 -4.16 1.59
N TYR A 85 -21.62 -3.61 1.90
CA TYR A 85 -21.27 -3.13 3.24
C TYR A 85 -21.02 -1.64 3.23
N GLY A 86 -21.72 -0.89 4.10
CA GLY A 86 -21.42 0.52 4.30
C GLY A 86 -20.00 0.69 4.85
N ASN A 87 -19.31 1.74 4.44
CA ASN A 87 -17.92 1.95 4.84
C ASN A 87 -17.58 3.43 5.00
N VAL A 88 -16.49 3.68 5.71
CA VAL A 88 -15.83 5.00 5.77
C VAL A 88 -14.41 4.83 5.26
N ALA A 89 -14.03 5.66 4.31
CA ALA A 89 -12.70 5.62 3.71
C ALA A 89 -12.08 7.01 3.59
N ALA A 90 -10.75 7.07 3.76
CA ALA A 90 -9.95 8.25 3.51
C ALA A 90 -9.56 8.29 2.03
N TYR A 91 -9.80 9.43 1.40
CA TYR A 91 -9.47 9.69 0.01
C TYR A 91 -8.28 10.65 -0.06
N ALA A 92 -7.15 10.17 -0.51
CA ALA A 92 -6.01 11.03 -0.79
C ALA A 92 -6.31 11.89 -2.03
N ASN A 93 -6.16 13.22 -1.89
CA ASN A 93 -6.38 14.18 -2.97
C ASN A 93 -7.75 14.04 -3.67
N ASN A 94 -8.79 13.59 -2.96
CA ASN A 94 -10.17 13.40 -3.44
C ASN A 94 -10.33 12.52 -4.69
N ARG A 95 -9.41 11.58 -4.92
CA ARG A 95 -9.43 10.73 -6.14
C ARG A 95 -9.97 9.34 -5.88
N PHE A 96 -9.29 8.58 -5.02
CA PHE A 96 -9.66 7.20 -4.68
C PHE A 96 -9.32 6.92 -3.23
N PRO A 97 -10.01 5.96 -2.59
CA PRO A 97 -9.72 5.62 -1.20
C PRO A 97 -8.38 4.88 -1.11
N ASN A 98 -7.55 5.32 -0.18
CA ASN A 98 -6.29 4.67 0.13
C ASN A 98 -6.26 4.00 1.50
N ASP A 99 -7.28 4.23 2.33
CA ASP A 99 -7.48 3.58 3.63
C ASP A 99 -8.96 3.60 3.99
N GLY A 100 -9.44 2.58 4.72
CA GLY A 100 -10.81 2.58 5.20
C GLY A 100 -11.19 1.32 5.96
N MET A 101 -12.43 1.36 6.47
CA MET A 101 -13.06 0.25 7.21
C MET A 101 -14.54 0.19 6.87
N ASN A 102 -15.07 -1.02 6.74
CA ASN A 102 -16.50 -1.23 6.57
C ASN A 102 -17.20 -1.63 7.88
N GLU A 103 -18.52 -1.66 7.84
CA GLU A 103 -19.37 -1.96 9.00
C GLU A 103 -19.23 -3.40 9.53
N ALA A 104 -18.63 -4.32 8.76
CA ALA A 104 -18.29 -5.67 9.21
C ALA A 104 -16.94 -5.74 9.96
N GLY A 105 -16.21 -4.63 10.04
CA GLY A 105 -14.89 -4.57 10.67
C GLY A 105 -13.74 -4.98 9.77
N LEU A 106 -13.97 -5.19 8.46
CA LEU A 106 -12.90 -5.38 7.49
C LEU A 106 -12.26 -4.04 7.17
N THR A 107 -10.93 -3.99 7.24
CA THR A 107 -10.11 -2.84 6.85
C THR A 107 -9.34 -3.15 5.57
N ALA A 108 -9.18 -2.14 4.72
CA ALA A 108 -8.35 -2.23 3.51
C ALA A 108 -7.61 -0.92 3.28
N ARG A 109 -6.36 -1.01 2.83
CA ARG A 109 -5.50 0.14 2.54
C ARG A 109 -4.44 -0.15 1.51
N THR A 110 -3.99 0.89 0.81
CA THR A 110 -2.85 0.79 -0.10
C THR A 110 -1.66 1.57 0.45
N LEU A 111 -0.47 1.01 0.25
CA LEU A 111 0.81 1.68 0.46
C LEU A 111 1.57 1.68 -0.87
N PHE A 112 2.39 2.70 -1.13
CA PHE A 112 3.20 2.72 -2.33
C PHE A 112 4.32 1.67 -2.28
N TYR A 113 4.55 1.03 -3.42
CA TYR A 113 5.63 0.08 -3.63
C TYR A 113 6.60 0.66 -4.65
N VAL A 114 7.44 1.61 -4.19
CA VAL A 114 8.31 2.41 -5.06
C VAL A 114 9.44 1.63 -5.75
N ASP A 115 9.80 0.45 -5.24
CA ASP A 115 10.79 -0.44 -5.86
C ASP A 115 10.19 -1.33 -6.96
N GLY A 116 8.88 -1.33 -7.12
CA GLY A 116 8.20 -2.06 -8.19
C GLY A 116 8.38 -1.40 -9.54
N ASP A 117 8.34 -2.18 -10.62
CA ASP A 117 8.31 -1.65 -11.97
C ASP A 117 6.97 -0.94 -12.21
N PRO A 118 6.94 0.39 -12.47
CA PRO A 118 5.71 1.11 -12.73
C PRO A 118 4.99 0.65 -14.01
N ASN A 119 5.67 -0.08 -14.88
CA ASN A 119 5.10 -0.66 -16.09
C ASN A 119 4.73 -2.14 -15.93
N GLU A 120 4.92 -2.69 -14.73
CA GLU A 120 4.61 -4.07 -14.48
C GLU A 120 3.10 -4.32 -14.63
N THR A 121 2.75 -5.30 -15.44
CA THR A 121 1.35 -5.67 -15.71
C THR A 121 1.19 -7.17 -15.51
N VAL A 122 0.05 -7.55 -14.94
CA VAL A 122 -0.36 -8.96 -14.87
C VAL A 122 -0.81 -9.42 -16.25
N ALA A 123 -0.42 -10.62 -16.66
CA ALA A 123 -0.84 -11.18 -17.94
C ALA A 123 -2.38 -11.22 -18.05
N PRO A 124 -2.97 -10.74 -19.15
CA PRO A 124 -4.42 -10.67 -19.29
C PRO A 124 -5.10 -12.03 -19.10
N ASP A 125 -6.16 -12.07 -18.30
CA ASP A 125 -7.04 -13.22 -18.15
C ASP A 125 -8.42 -12.88 -18.73
N SER A 126 -8.71 -13.36 -19.92
CA SER A 126 -9.98 -13.08 -20.62
C SER A 126 -11.23 -13.66 -19.93
N LYS A 127 -11.04 -14.53 -18.93
CA LYS A 127 -12.15 -15.13 -18.17
C LYS A 127 -12.54 -14.27 -16.96
N LYS A 128 -11.72 -13.32 -16.59
CA LYS A 128 -11.92 -12.44 -15.43
C LYS A 128 -12.24 -11.01 -15.87
N LYS A 129 -12.96 -10.30 -15.03
CA LYS A 129 -13.19 -8.87 -15.21
C LYS A 129 -12.05 -8.05 -14.61
N GLU A 130 -11.67 -6.97 -15.28
CA GLU A 130 -10.61 -6.08 -14.88
C GLU A 130 -10.97 -5.28 -13.62
N LEU A 131 -10.01 -5.11 -12.72
CA LEU A 131 -10.08 -4.28 -11.52
C LEU A 131 -8.83 -3.42 -11.44
N ASP A 132 -8.97 -2.11 -11.63
CA ASP A 132 -7.86 -1.17 -11.50
C ASP A 132 -7.39 -1.10 -10.04
N GLU A 133 -6.09 -1.04 -9.78
CA GLU A 133 -5.50 -0.93 -8.44
C GLU A 133 -6.07 0.23 -7.62
N ASP A 134 -6.43 1.34 -8.25
CA ASP A 134 -7.03 2.50 -7.60
C ASP A 134 -8.41 2.20 -7.01
N HIS A 135 -9.03 1.10 -7.41
CA HIS A 135 -10.33 0.63 -6.91
C HIS A 135 -10.23 -0.55 -5.93
N TRP A 136 -9.04 -1.04 -5.60
CA TRP A 136 -8.85 -2.16 -4.68
C TRP A 136 -9.52 -1.96 -3.32
N VAL A 137 -9.24 -0.82 -2.68
CA VAL A 137 -9.83 -0.51 -1.36
C VAL A 137 -11.36 -0.47 -1.44
N SER A 138 -11.93 0.19 -2.45
CA SER A 138 -13.38 0.22 -2.64
C SER A 138 -13.94 -1.19 -2.88
N PHE A 139 -13.30 -1.98 -3.76
CA PHE A 139 -13.76 -3.33 -4.07
C PHE A 139 -13.82 -4.21 -2.83
N VAL A 140 -12.77 -4.15 -2.00
CA VAL A 140 -12.68 -4.94 -0.77
C VAL A 140 -13.72 -4.49 0.25
N LEU A 141 -13.77 -3.19 0.58
CA LEU A 141 -14.66 -2.67 1.62
C LEU A 141 -16.13 -2.79 1.26
N ASP A 142 -16.47 -2.64 -0.01
CA ASP A 142 -17.86 -2.65 -0.48
C ASP A 142 -18.46 -4.08 -0.51
N ASN A 143 -17.64 -5.11 -0.74
CA ASN A 143 -18.14 -6.44 -1.10
C ASN A 143 -17.98 -7.50 0.00
N PHE A 144 -16.98 -7.39 0.88
CA PHE A 144 -16.58 -8.49 1.76
C PHE A 144 -16.68 -8.13 3.24
N ALA A 145 -16.92 -9.15 4.08
CA ALA A 145 -16.88 -9.03 5.53
C ALA A 145 -15.55 -9.55 6.11
N THR A 146 -14.86 -10.43 5.37
CA THR A 146 -13.66 -11.12 5.85
C THR A 146 -12.50 -10.98 4.87
N VAL A 147 -11.28 -11.10 5.39
CA VAL A 147 -10.06 -11.17 4.57
C VAL A 147 -10.08 -12.39 3.66
N ALA A 148 -10.51 -13.53 4.17
CA ALA A 148 -10.57 -14.78 3.40
C ALA A 148 -11.45 -14.65 2.15
N ASP A 149 -12.65 -14.08 2.25
CA ASP A 149 -13.55 -13.85 1.12
C ASP A 149 -12.95 -12.87 0.10
N ALA A 150 -12.31 -11.80 0.58
CA ALA A 150 -11.65 -10.82 -0.28
C ALA A 150 -10.46 -11.44 -1.04
N VAL A 151 -9.65 -12.24 -0.37
CA VAL A 151 -8.52 -12.99 -0.97
C VAL A 151 -9.01 -13.96 -2.04
N ASP A 152 -10.08 -14.72 -1.77
CA ASP A 152 -10.66 -15.63 -2.76
C ASP A 152 -11.14 -14.88 -4.00
N ALA A 153 -11.84 -13.76 -3.84
CA ALA A 153 -12.31 -12.95 -4.94
C ALA A 153 -11.16 -12.34 -5.76
N ILE A 154 -10.12 -11.81 -5.12
CA ILE A 154 -8.94 -11.26 -5.82
C ILE A 154 -8.24 -12.37 -6.62
N ARG A 155 -8.12 -13.55 -6.05
CA ARG A 155 -7.45 -14.70 -6.70
C ARG A 155 -8.25 -15.26 -7.88
N ASN A 156 -9.56 -15.36 -7.74
CA ASN A 156 -10.37 -16.19 -8.63
C ASN A 156 -11.37 -15.42 -9.51
N GLN A 157 -11.80 -14.22 -9.13
CA GLN A 157 -12.91 -13.53 -9.77
C GLN A 157 -12.50 -12.31 -10.59
N VAL A 158 -11.43 -11.62 -10.20
CA VAL A 158 -10.99 -10.40 -10.88
C VAL A 158 -9.58 -10.54 -11.44
N HIS A 159 -9.34 -9.81 -12.52
CA HIS A 159 -8.02 -9.57 -13.08
C HIS A 159 -7.56 -8.17 -12.66
N VAL A 160 -6.55 -8.12 -11.83
CA VAL A 160 -6.01 -6.84 -11.35
C VAL A 160 -5.16 -6.20 -12.43
N VAL A 161 -5.38 -4.93 -12.70
CA VAL A 161 -4.62 -4.14 -13.67
C VAL A 161 -3.96 -2.95 -12.97
N SER A 162 -2.68 -2.78 -13.24
CA SER A 162 -1.96 -1.57 -12.82
C SER A 162 -2.48 -0.36 -13.61
N VAL A 163 -2.66 0.76 -12.91
CA VAL A 163 -3.06 2.01 -13.54
C VAL A 163 -1.81 2.72 -14.02
N VAL A 164 -1.46 2.53 -15.28
CA VAL A 164 -0.39 3.31 -15.92
C VAL A 164 -0.85 4.75 -16.05
N GLY A 165 -0.18 5.68 -15.39
CA GLY A 165 -0.53 7.10 -15.42
C GLY A 165 -0.49 7.65 -16.85
N LYS A 166 -1.56 8.36 -17.26
CA LYS A 166 -1.53 9.13 -18.51
C LYS A 166 -0.57 10.31 -18.33
N GLU A 167 0.41 10.41 -19.20
CA GLU A 167 1.27 11.58 -19.33
C GLU A 167 0.41 12.85 -19.41
N GLY A 168 0.70 13.85 -18.57
CA GLY A 168 0.01 15.14 -18.59
C GLY A 168 -0.85 15.46 -17.35
N SER A 169 -1.02 14.56 -16.39
CA SER A 169 -1.77 14.84 -15.15
C SER A 169 -0.95 15.50 -14.04
N GLY A 170 0.33 15.83 -14.27
CA GLY A 170 1.22 16.44 -13.28
C GLY A 170 1.73 15.50 -12.17
N PHE A 171 1.20 14.28 -12.10
CA PHE A 171 1.63 13.22 -11.21
C PHE A 171 1.73 11.91 -11.99
N SER A 172 2.89 11.28 -11.99
CA SER A 172 3.05 9.91 -12.51
C SER A 172 2.43 8.94 -11.50
N TYR A 173 1.19 8.54 -11.71
CA TYR A 173 0.46 7.62 -10.81
C TYR A 173 0.70 6.14 -11.13
N ALA A 174 1.67 5.84 -11.94
CA ALA A 174 2.14 4.49 -12.20
C ALA A 174 3.02 3.95 -11.04
N THR A 175 2.76 4.36 -9.80
CA THR A 175 3.48 3.79 -8.66
C THR A 175 2.76 2.53 -8.24
N PRO A 176 3.37 1.35 -8.34
CA PRO A 176 2.81 0.10 -7.83
C PRO A 176 2.40 0.23 -6.37
N LYS A 177 1.40 -0.54 -5.96
CA LYS A 177 0.86 -0.49 -4.62
C LYS A 177 0.83 -1.88 -3.99
N HIS A 178 1.05 -1.91 -2.67
CA HIS A 178 0.60 -3.01 -1.85
C HIS A 178 -0.85 -2.76 -1.45
N LEU A 179 -1.67 -3.81 -1.43
CA LEU A 179 -2.94 -3.80 -0.73
C LEU A 179 -2.78 -4.60 0.58
N ALA A 180 -3.10 -3.99 1.71
CA ALA A 180 -3.14 -4.67 3.00
C ALA A 180 -4.56 -4.71 3.54
N MET A 181 -4.97 -5.87 4.05
CA MET A 181 -6.29 -6.12 4.62
C MET A 181 -6.17 -6.71 6.02
N ALA A 182 -7.16 -6.44 6.88
CA ALA A 182 -7.30 -7.11 8.17
C ALA A 182 -8.77 -7.07 8.60
N ASP A 183 -9.21 -8.08 9.35
CA ASP A 183 -10.58 -8.18 9.82
C ASP A 183 -10.72 -8.49 11.32
N ALA A 184 -11.95 -8.51 11.79
CA ALA A 184 -12.30 -8.73 13.20
C ALA A 184 -12.02 -10.18 13.68
N THR A 185 -11.71 -11.12 12.78
CA THR A 185 -11.34 -12.50 13.13
C THR A 185 -9.84 -12.65 13.39
N ALA A 186 -9.09 -11.57 13.39
CA ALA A 186 -7.63 -11.51 13.50
C ALA A 186 -6.89 -11.98 12.23
N ASP A 187 -7.58 -12.16 11.12
CA ASP A 187 -6.98 -12.52 9.84
C ASP A 187 -6.42 -11.30 9.11
N SER A 188 -5.40 -11.51 8.29
CA SER A 188 -4.70 -10.47 7.54
C SER A 188 -4.21 -10.97 6.20
N ALA A 189 -4.16 -10.07 5.21
CA ALA A 189 -3.51 -10.37 3.94
C ALA A 189 -2.80 -9.14 3.38
N ILE A 190 -1.74 -9.41 2.61
CA ILE A 190 -1.01 -8.45 1.80
C ILE A 190 -1.03 -8.95 0.36
N VAL A 191 -1.35 -8.06 -0.58
CA VAL A 191 -1.40 -8.34 -2.00
C VAL A 191 -0.47 -7.40 -2.74
N GLU A 192 0.35 -7.94 -3.62
CA GLU A 192 1.31 -7.24 -4.46
C GLU A 192 1.23 -7.73 -5.90
N ILE A 193 1.58 -6.87 -6.86
CA ILE A 193 1.92 -7.31 -8.21
C ILE A 193 3.44 -7.39 -8.27
N GLN A 194 3.98 -8.55 -8.60
CA GLN A 194 5.40 -8.81 -8.68
C GLN A 194 5.70 -9.87 -9.75
N ASP A 195 6.68 -9.60 -10.62
CA ASP A 195 7.07 -10.50 -11.72
C ASP A 195 5.88 -10.87 -12.64
N GLY A 196 4.97 -9.92 -12.89
CA GLY A 196 3.77 -10.12 -13.72
C GLY A 196 2.67 -10.98 -13.09
N GLU A 197 2.76 -11.24 -11.79
CA GLU A 197 1.79 -12.06 -11.05
C GLU A 197 1.24 -11.34 -9.82
N VAL A 198 0.01 -11.68 -9.44
CA VAL A 198 -0.56 -11.27 -8.17
C VAL A 198 -0.06 -12.20 -7.07
N LYS A 199 0.80 -11.69 -6.19
CA LYS A 199 1.29 -12.39 -5.00
C LYS A 199 0.38 -12.08 -3.82
N ILE A 200 -0.05 -13.10 -3.09
CA ILE A 200 -0.94 -12.97 -1.93
C ILE A 200 -0.32 -13.66 -0.72
N PHE A 201 -0.02 -12.88 0.30
CA PHE A 201 0.45 -13.32 1.61
C PHE A 201 -0.76 -13.28 2.54
N HIS A 202 -1.24 -14.44 3.00
CA HIS A 202 -2.50 -14.56 3.74
C HIS A 202 -2.32 -15.35 5.03
N GLY A 203 -2.68 -14.76 6.14
CA GLY A 203 -2.64 -15.33 7.48
C GLY A 203 -2.48 -14.26 8.57
N PRO A 204 -2.73 -14.61 9.83
CA PRO A 204 -2.68 -13.67 10.96
C PRO A 204 -1.28 -13.14 11.26
N GLU A 205 -0.23 -13.74 10.73
CA GLU A 205 1.16 -13.33 10.88
C GLU A 205 1.55 -12.15 9.99
N TYR A 206 0.83 -11.86 8.91
CA TYR A 206 1.12 -10.76 7.98
C TYR A 206 0.64 -9.42 8.53
N ARG A 207 1.31 -8.92 9.57
CA ARG A 207 0.87 -7.80 10.41
C ARG A 207 1.52 -6.48 10.14
N ILE A 208 2.70 -6.46 9.56
CA ILE A 208 3.51 -5.25 9.35
C ILE A 208 3.78 -5.13 7.86
N LEU A 209 3.60 -3.92 7.34
CA LEU A 209 3.90 -3.59 5.95
C LEU A 209 4.49 -2.18 5.90
N THR A 210 5.55 -2.00 5.13
CA THR A 210 6.13 -0.69 4.80
C THR A 210 6.04 -0.46 3.29
N ASN A 211 6.53 0.66 2.79
CA ASN A 211 6.62 0.88 1.36
C ASN A 211 7.61 -0.15 0.77
N PRO A 212 8.86 0.14 0.37
CA PRO A 212 9.79 -0.91 -0.01
C PRO A 212 10.34 -1.66 1.22
N PRO A 213 10.86 -2.87 1.04
CA PRO A 213 10.87 -3.69 -0.16
C PRO A 213 9.56 -4.44 -0.39
N SER A 214 9.52 -5.30 -1.46
CA SER A 214 8.42 -6.29 -1.57
C SER A 214 8.36 -7.16 -0.32
N TYR A 215 7.19 -7.67 0.02
CA TYR A 215 6.97 -8.39 1.27
C TYR A 215 7.79 -9.69 1.39
N GLN A 216 8.26 -10.25 0.27
CA GLN A 216 9.11 -11.44 0.24
C GLN A 216 10.59 -11.18 0.60
N LYS A 217 11.05 -9.93 0.60
CA LYS A 217 12.43 -9.57 0.91
C LYS A 217 12.56 -9.13 2.35
#